data_9d449898282c4de760681705a554f666
#
_entry.id   9d449898282c4de760681705a554f666
#
_cell.length_a   1.000
_cell.length_b   1.000
_cell.length_c   1.000
_cell.angle_alpha   90.00
_cell.angle_beta   90.00
_cell.angle_gamma   90.00
#
_symmetry.space_group_name_H-M   'P 1'
#
loop_
_entity.id
_entity.type
_entity.pdbx_description
1 polymer ?
#
loop_
_entity_poly.entity_id
_entity_poly.type
_entity_poly.pdbx_seq_one_letter_code
_entity_poly.pdbx_strand_id
1 'polypeptide(L)'
;LLDEGWQGMVCEHALTRSVRDSALLLDIAAQTQPYALYACNTPAVSFSDGLKQPLRRLKIAYCVQPWLGGKIDDATKNAFAHSLKLLADAGHELEEAGAECLCDDVPALRRTLLA
;
A
#
# COMPACT_ATOMS: atom_id res chain seq x y z
N LEU A 1 -19.79 16.39 3.61
CA LEU A 1 -18.89 15.24 3.64
C LEU A 1 -18.26 15.12 2.26
N LEU A 2 -16.94 15.23 2.19
CA LEU A 2 -16.19 15.03 0.95
C LEU A 2 -15.97 13.53 0.82
N ASP A 3 -16.69 12.89 -0.11
CA ASP A 3 -16.53 11.45 -0.39
C ASP A 3 -15.22 11.15 -1.10
N GLU A 4 -14.65 12.14 -1.75
CA GLU A 4 -13.48 11.99 -2.59
C GLU A 4 -12.57 13.21 -2.46
N GLY A 5 -11.33 12.99 -2.06
CA GLY A 5 -10.31 14.02 -2.06
C GLY A 5 -9.46 13.97 -3.34
N TRP A 6 -9.23 15.12 -3.98
CA TRP A 6 -8.35 15.25 -5.13
C TRP A 6 -8.64 14.24 -6.27
N GLN A 7 -9.90 14.09 -6.63
CA GLN A 7 -10.29 13.17 -7.71
C GLN A 7 -9.80 11.72 -7.49
N GLY A 8 -9.92 11.21 -6.26
CA GLY A 8 -9.52 9.85 -5.91
C GLY A 8 -8.04 9.64 -5.65
N MET A 9 -7.22 10.69 -5.68
CA MET A 9 -5.78 10.56 -5.41
C MET A 9 -5.42 10.62 -3.93
N VAL A 10 -6.39 10.82 -3.04
CA VAL A 10 -6.16 10.89 -1.60
C VAL A 10 -6.73 9.65 -0.93
N CYS A 11 -5.89 8.94 -0.18
CA CYS A 11 -6.30 7.89 0.73
C CYS A 11 -6.06 8.35 2.16
N GLU A 12 -7.08 8.29 2.99
CA GLU A 12 -6.99 8.67 4.39
C GLU A 12 -7.21 7.46 5.29
N HIS A 13 -6.37 7.35 6.31
CA HIS A 13 -6.54 6.36 7.37
C HIS A 13 -5.92 6.87 8.67
N ALA A 14 -6.19 6.19 9.76
CA ALA A 14 -5.68 6.56 11.07
C ALA A 14 -4.23 6.09 11.28
N LEU A 15 -3.44 6.90 11.99
CA LEU A 15 -2.14 6.50 12.53
C LEU A 15 -2.36 5.73 13.83
N THR A 16 -1.88 4.51 13.89
CA THR A 16 -2.05 3.62 15.05
C THR A 16 -0.72 3.05 15.52
N ARG A 17 -0.68 2.58 16.77
CA ARG A 17 0.50 1.91 17.33
C ARG A 17 0.55 0.43 17.06
N SER A 18 -0.56 -0.16 16.61
CA SER A 18 -0.63 -1.58 16.30
C SER A 18 -1.41 -1.83 15.00
N VAL A 19 -1.03 -2.88 14.30
CA VAL A 19 -1.76 -3.34 13.11
C VAL A 19 -3.19 -3.75 13.46
N ARG A 20 -3.41 -4.28 14.66
CA ARG A 20 -4.74 -4.65 15.16
C ARG A 20 -5.67 -3.44 15.28
N ASP A 21 -5.19 -2.33 15.82
CA ASP A 21 -5.99 -1.11 15.95
C ASP A 21 -6.27 -0.51 14.57
N SER A 22 -5.30 -0.56 13.65
CA SER A 22 -5.48 -0.16 12.26
C SER A 22 -6.56 -1.00 11.56
N ALA A 23 -6.54 -2.31 11.73
CA ALA A 23 -7.53 -3.20 11.15
C ALA A 23 -8.94 -2.94 11.70
N LEU A 24 -9.07 -2.70 13.01
CA LEU A 24 -10.35 -2.37 13.64
C LEU A 24 -10.92 -1.04 13.12
N LEU A 25 -10.08 -0.02 13.00
CA LEU A 25 -10.50 1.26 12.42
C LEU A 25 -10.86 1.14 10.94
N LEU A 26 -10.16 0.27 10.22
CA LEU A 26 -10.49 -0.01 8.83
C LEU A 26 -11.83 -0.73 8.69
N ASP A 27 -12.15 -1.67 9.57
CA ASP A 27 -13.48 -2.32 9.63
C ASP A 27 -14.62 -1.31 9.84
N ILE A 28 -14.37 -0.25 10.61
CA ILE A 28 -15.33 0.82 10.82
C ILE A 28 -15.41 1.72 9.58
N ALA A 29 -14.28 2.10 9.02
CA ALA A 29 -14.20 3.06 7.90
C ALA A 29 -14.67 2.45 6.57
N ALA A 30 -14.49 1.15 6.36
CA ALA A 30 -14.86 0.46 5.13
C ALA A 30 -16.37 0.17 5.00
N GLN A 31 -17.19 0.64 5.95
CA GLN A 31 -18.64 0.48 5.85
C GLN A 31 -19.20 1.37 4.75
N THR A 32 -20.08 0.79 3.93
CA THR A 32 -20.74 1.54 2.86
C THR A 32 -21.63 2.65 3.44
N GLN A 33 -21.37 3.87 3.03
CA GLN A 33 -22.22 5.01 3.39
C GLN A 33 -23.41 5.10 2.41
N PRO A 34 -24.65 5.34 2.88
CA PRO A 34 -25.84 5.38 2.02
C PRO A 34 -25.80 6.44 0.91
N TYR A 35 -24.96 7.46 1.07
CA TYR A 35 -24.84 8.59 0.15
C TYR A 35 -23.44 8.72 -0.46
N ALA A 36 -22.61 7.67 -0.37
CA ALA A 36 -21.29 7.66 -1.00
C ALA A 36 -21.43 7.65 -2.53
N LEU A 37 -20.59 8.44 -3.20
CA LEU A 37 -20.52 8.45 -4.68
C LEU A 37 -20.04 7.09 -5.23
N TYR A 38 -19.25 6.39 -4.46
CA TYR A 38 -18.70 5.09 -4.82
C TYR A 38 -19.09 4.03 -3.78
N ALA A 39 -19.64 2.93 -4.25
CA ALA A 39 -19.91 1.78 -3.41
C ALA A 39 -18.63 0.96 -3.24
N CYS A 40 -18.17 0.83 -2.02
CA CYS A 40 -17.10 -0.13 -1.69
C CYS A 40 -17.73 -1.50 -1.41
N ASN A 41 -17.19 -2.54 -2.03
CA ASN A 41 -17.56 -3.90 -1.66
C ASN A 41 -17.07 -4.18 -0.23
N THR A 42 -18.00 -4.52 0.65
CA THR A 42 -17.64 -4.95 2.00
C THR A 42 -16.87 -6.28 1.90
N PRO A 43 -15.68 -6.40 2.49
CA PRO A 43 -14.95 -7.65 2.49
C PRO A 43 -15.78 -8.78 3.13
N ALA A 44 -15.70 -10.01 2.58
CA ALA A 44 -16.37 -11.16 3.14
C ALA A 44 -15.88 -11.54 4.55
N VAL A 45 -14.65 -11.15 4.88
CA VAL A 45 -14.03 -11.32 6.20
C VAL A 45 -13.56 -9.93 6.65
N SER A 46 -13.82 -9.57 7.90
CA SER A 46 -13.35 -8.31 8.47
C SER A 46 -11.82 -8.26 8.50
N PHE A 47 -11.24 -7.06 8.42
CA PHE A 47 -9.79 -6.89 8.48
C PHE A 47 -9.24 -7.40 9.83
N SER A 48 -9.95 -7.17 10.94
CA SER A 48 -9.58 -7.65 12.27
C SER A 48 -9.63 -9.18 12.38
N ASP A 49 -10.56 -9.85 11.72
CA ASP A 49 -10.60 -11.32 11.66
C ASP A 49 -9.56 -11.88 10.69
N GLY A 50 -9.23 -11.14 9.64
CA GLY A 50 -8.13 -11.47 8.73
C GLY A 50 -6.79 -11.60 9.44
N LEU A 51 -6.54 -10.81 10.48
CA LEU A 51 -5.31 -10.90 11.27
C LEU A 51 -5.18 -12.21 12.09
N LYS A 52 -6.27 -12.94 12.29
CA LYS A 52 -6.27 -14.23 12.99
C LYS A 52 -5.95 -15.39 12.05
N GLN A 53 -5.95 -15.14 10.74
CA GLN A 53 -5.64 -16.16 9.74
C GLN A 53 -4.14 -16.40 9.67
N PRO A 54 -3.70 -17.63 9.38
CA PRO A 54 -2.29 -17.91 9.19
C PRO A 54 -1.76 -17.15 7.98
N LEU A 55 -0.56 -16.60 8.12
CA LEU A 55 0.13 -15.91 7.02
C LEU A 55 0.42 -16.90 5.89
N ARG A 56 0.00 -16.55 4.68
CA ARG A 56 0.38 -17.26 3.47
C ARG A 56 1.74 -16.76 2.98
N ARG A 57 2.54 -17.67 2.45
CA ARG A 57 3.73 -17.27 1.70
C ARG A 57 3.30 -16.43 0.49
N LEU A 58 3.84 -15.24 0.38
CA LEU A 58 3.58 -14.32 -0.72
C LEU A 58 4.82 -14.23 -1.60
N LYS A 59 4.61 -14.00 -2.89
CA LYS A 59 5.61 -13.52 -3.82
C LYS A 59 5.46 -11.99 -3.87
N ILE A 60 6.49 -11.27 -3.42
CA ILE A 60 6.48 -9.82 -3.26
C ILE A 60 7.48 -9.21 -4.22
N ALA A 61 7.00 -8.42 -5.16
CA ALA A 61 7.86 -7.61 -6.01
C ALA A 61 8.27 -6.33 -5.27
N TYR A 62 9.53 -5.94 -5.38
CA TYR A 62 10.01 -4.69 -4.82
C TYR A 62 10.82 -3.89 -5.84
N CYS A 63 10.85 -2.58 -5.71
CA CYS A 63 11.62 -1.69 -6.56
C CYS A 63 12.51 -0.78 -5.71
N VAL A 64 13.80 -0.73 -6.02
CA VAL A 64 14.79 0.11 -5.33
C VAL A 64 14.87 1.50 -5.95
N GLN A 65 14.53 1.62 -7.23
CA GLN A 65 14.67 2.87 -7.98
C GLN A 65 13.45 3.77 -7.83
N PRO A 66 13.61 5.06 -7.50
CA PRO A 66 12.49 6.00 -7.47
C PRO A 66 11.90 6.19 -8.87
N TRP A 67 10.58 6.12 -8.99
CA TRP A 67 9.87 6.28 -10.27
C TRP A 67 10.10 7.63 -10.93
N LEU A 68 10.18 8.67 -10.13
CA LEU A 68 10.42 10.03 -10.61
C LEU A 68 11.90 10.36 -10.78
N GLY A 69 12.78 9.39 -10.56
CA GLY A 69 14.21 9.61 -10.50
C GLY A 69 14.64 10.31 -9.22
N GLY A 70 15.92 10.52 -9.07
CA GLY A 70 16.48 11.15 -7.87
C GLY A 70 17.46 10.24 -7.15
N LYS A 71 18.09 10.79 -6.11
CA LYS A 71 18.99 10.05 -5.24
C LYS A 71 18.27 9.68 -3.95
N ILE A 72 18.39 8.42 -3.57
CA ILE A 72 17.93 7.94 -2.27
C ILE A 72 19.13 8.03 -1.33
N ASP A 73 18.93 8.59 -0.15
CA ASP A 73 19.95 8.62 0.89
C ASP A 73 20.22 7.22 1.46
N ASP A 74 21.37 7.05 2.09
CA ASP A 74 21.81 5.74 2.56
C ASP A 74 21.00 5.27 3.79
N ALA A 75 20.45 6.18 4.59
CA ALA A 75 19.60 5.81 5.72
C ALA A 75 18.30 5.17 5.22
N THR A 76 17.67 5.75 4.19
CA THR A 76 16.47 5.19 3.53
C THR A 76 16.77 3.84 2.89
N LYS A 77 17.90 3.69 2.18
CA LYS A 77 18.31 2.40 1.59
C LYS A 77 18.50 1.33 2.66
N ASN A 78 19.16 1.66 3.77
CA ASN A 78 19.38 0.73 4.86
C ASN A 78 18.08 0.31 5.54
N ALA A 79 17.16 1.25 5.77
CA ALA A 79 15.83 0.95 6.32
C ALA A 79 15.03 0.04 5.39
N PHE A 80 15.09 0.30 4.08
CA PHE A 80 14.42 -0.54 3.08
C PHE A 80 15.01 -1.95 3.03
N ALA A 81 16.34 -2.08 3.00
CA ALA A 81 17.02 -3.37 3.04
C ALA A 81 16.69 -4.17 4.32
N HIS A 82 16.59 -3.48 5.47
CA HIS A 82 16.13 -4.11 6.70
C HIS A 82 14.70 -4.65 6.59
N SER A 83 13.78 -3.88 6.00
CA SER A 83 12.40 -4.30 5.77
C SER A 83 12.30 -5.53 4.85
N LEU A 84 13.10 -5.55 3.76
CA LEU A 84 13.17 -6.71 2.87
C LEU A 84 13.66 -7.96 3.61
N LYS A 85 14.68 -7.81 4.48
CA LYS A 85 15.17 -8.92 5.30
C LYS A 85 14.07 -9.46 6.21
N LEU A 86 13.31 -8.60 6.89
CA LEU A 86 12.19 -9.02 7.75
C LEU A 86 11.13 -9.80 6.97
N LEU A 87 10.81 -9.37 5.74
CA LEU A 87 9.86 -10.08 4.88
C LEU A 87 10.39 -11.45 4.44
N ALA A 88 11.68 -11.54 4.10
CA ALA A 88 12.33 -12.81 3.76
C ALA A 88 12.36 -13.77 4.98
N ASP A 89 12.71 -13.25 6.16
CA ASP A 89 12.74 -14.02 7.41
C ASP A 89 11.32 -14.51 7.81
N ALA A 90 10.28 -13.77 7.42
CA ALA A 90 8.88 -14.18 7.56
C ALA A 90 8.44 -15.26 6.53
N GLY A 91 9.35 -15.66 5.62
CA GLY A 91 9.12 -16.75 4.66
C GLY A 91 8.52 -16.31 3.33
N HIS A 92 8.44 -15.02 3.06
CA HIS A 92 7.99 -14.51 1.76
C HIS A 92 9.08 -14.64 0.70
N GLU A 93 8.67 -14.74 -0.56
CA GLU A 93 9.56 -14.73 -1.72
C GLU A 93 9.68 -13.31 -2.26
N LEU A 94 10.89 -12.80 -2.36
CA LEU A 94 11.15 -11.43 -2.79
C LEU A 94 11.77 -11.43 -4.19
N GLU A 95 11.25 -10.59 -5.07
CA GLU A 95 11.74 -10.42 -6.43
C GLU A 95 11.93 -8.94 -6.74
N GLU A 96 13.13 -8.56 -7.19
CA GLU A 96 13.34 -7.19 -7.64
C GLU A 96 12.69 -7.00 -9.02
N ALA A 97 11.87 -5.95 -9.12
CA ALA A 97 11.17 -5.59 -10.35
C ALA A 97 11.31 -4.09 -10.60
N GLY A 98 11.43 -3.70 -11.86
CA GLY A 98 11.44 -2.29 -12.23
C GLY A 98 10.07 -1.64 -12.08
N ALA A 99 10.03 -0.31 -12.18
CA ALA A 99 8.79 0.46 -12.12
C ALA A 99 7.83 0.10 -13.27
N GLU A 100 8.33 -0.47 -14.34
CA GLU A 100 7.59 -0.92 -15.53
C GLU A 100 6.55 -2.01 -15.19
N CYS A 101 6.75 -2.75 -14.11
CA CYS A 101 5.78 -3.76 -13.67
C CYS A 101 4.45 -3.16 -13.16
N LEU A 102 4.40 -1.86 -12.92
CA LEU A 102 3.25 -1.17 -12.34
C LEU A 102 2.45 -0.36 -13.36
N CYS A 103 3.07 0.12 -14.41
CA CYS A 103 2.37 0.72 -15.55
C CYS A 103 3.25 0.70 -16.80
N ASP A 104 2.61 0.54 -17.96
CA ASP A 104 3.30 0.48 -19.25
C ASP A 104 3.87 1.83 -19.71
N ASP A 105 3.41 2.94 -19.12
CA ASP A 105 3.82 4.29 -19.51
C ASP A 105 4.28 5.15 -18.31
N VAL A 106 5.29 4.65 -17.60
CA VAL A 106 5.97 5.43 -16.53
C VAL A 106 6.48 6.80 -17.02
N PRO A 107 7.03 6.96 -18.24
CA PRO A 107 7.43 8.27 -18.75
C PRO A 107 6.27 9.25 -18.92
N ALA A 108 5.09 8.83 -19.34
CA ALA A 108 3.92 9.71 -19.44
C ALA A 108 3.39 10.09 -18.07
N LEU A 109 3.26 9.14 -17.15
CA LEU A 109 2.86 9.40 -15.77
C LEU A 109 3.80 10.42 -15.11
N ARG A 110 5.11 10.25 -15.28
CA ARG A 110 6.12 11.19 -14.78
C ARG A 110 5.93 12.60 -15.34
N ARG A 111 5.67 12.75 -16.65
CA ARG A 111 5.41 14.05 -17.26
C ARG A 111 4.16 14.72 -16.69
N THR A 112 3.09 13.96 -16.48
CA THR A 112 1.84 14.48 -15.94
C THR A 112 1.97 14.94 -14.49
N LEU A 113 2.73 14.22 -13.65
CA LEU A 113 2.90 14.54 -12.23
C LEU A 113 3.88 15.70 -11.97
N LEU A 114 4.76 16.01 -12.93
CA LEU A 114 5.80 17.05 -12.79
C LEU A 114 5.47 18.33 -13.62
N ALA A 115 4.36 18.37 -14.31
CA ALA A 115 3.84 19.54 -15.03
C ALA A 115 2.98 20.41 -14.13
#